data_73d25a8e6e7c39d290d8288418241096
#
_entry.id   73d25a8e6e7c39d290d8288418241096
#
_cell.length_a   1.000
_cell.length_b   1.000
_cell.length_c   1.000
_cell.angle_alpha   90.00
_cell.angle_beta   90.00
_cell.angle_gamma   90.00
#
_symmetry.space_group_name_H-M   'P 1'
#
loop_
_entity.id
_entity.type
_entity.pdbx_description
1 polymer ?
#
loop_
_entity_poly.entity_id
_entity_poly.type
_entity_poly.pdbx_seq_one_letter_code
_entity_poly.pdbx_strand_id
1 'polypeptide(L)'
;MRLKSMITVLALILIMFMAAIEASIISLAMPTIRQDLNAGSFISLVFTAYFIALVIANPIVGELMSRFKIIYIAITGLVLFAIGSFMSGTSETFMMLIISRVIQGFGAGVMMSLSQIVPKLAFEIPLRYKIMGIVGSVWGVSSIIGPLLGGGILEIATWHWLFFINIPIAIIAIILVIFTFHFPEEEIV
;
A
#
# COMPACT_ATOMS: atom_id res chain seq x y z
N MET A 1 12.80 19.32 -14.02
CA MET A 1 12.72 17.88 -13.72
C MET A 1 12.29 17.13 -14.98
N ARG A 2 12.96 16.03 -15.31
CA ARG A 2 12.61 15.22 -16.48
C ARG A 2 11.24 14.58 -16.27
N LEU A 3 10.56 14.28 -17.40
CA LEU A 3 9.25 13.62 -17.35
C LEU A 3 9.29 12.31 -16.58
N LYS A 4 10.34 11.50 -16.81
CA LYS A 4 10.53 10.23 -16.08
C LYS A 4 10.62 10.45 -14.58
N SER A 5 11.33 11.47 -14.12
CA SER A 5 11.44 11.81 -12.70
C SER A 5 10.11 12.20 -12.09
N MET A 6 9.32 12.99 -12.82
CA MET A 6 7.97 13.39 -12.38
C MET A 6 7.05 12.19 -12.26
N ILE A 7 7.09 11.27 -13.21
CA ILE A 7 6.28 10.04 -13.18
C ILE A 7 6.74 9.14 -12.03
N THR A 8 8.05 9.07 -11.75
CA THR A 8 8.59 8.31 -10.62
C THR A 8 8.03 8.87 -9.29
N VAL A 9 8.03 10.18 -9.11
CA VAL A 9 7.46 10.82 -7.91
C VAL A 9 5.98 10.52 -7.80
N LEU A 10 5.24 10.61 -8.90
CA LEU A 10 3.82 10.30 -8.91
C LEU A 10 3.56 8.84 -8.51
N ALA A 11 4.37 7.91 -9.03
CA ALA A 11 4.28 6.49 -8.66
C ALA A 11 4.51 6.29 -7.16
N LEU A 12 5.51 6.95 -6.58
CA LEU A 12 5.82 6.86 -5.15
C LEU A 12 4.69 7.44 -4.29
N ILE A 13 4.13 8.57 -4.69
CA ILE A 13 2.98 9.18 -3.99
C ILE A 13 1.79 8.23 -4.03
N LEU A 14 1.49 7.66 -5.19
CA LEU A 14 0.36 6.76 -5.37
C LEU A 14 0.51 5.48 -4.55
N ILE A 15 1.71 4.89 -4.55
CA ILE A 15 2.05 3.69 -3.77
C ILE A 15 1.89 3.97 -2.27
N MET A 16 2.46 5.06 -1.80
CA MET A 16 2.38 5.42 -0.38
C MET A 16 0.95 5.75 0.02
N PHE A 17 0.20 6.44 -0.86
CA PHE A 17 -1.20 6.75 -0.62
C PHE A 17 -2.04 5.49 -0.42
N MET A 18 -1.86 4.47 -1.27
CA MET A 18 -2.59 3.21 -1.11
C MET A 18 -2.31 2.55 0.23
N ALA A 19 -1.04 2.46 0.62
CA ALA A 19 -0.66 1.84 1.89
C ALA A 19 -1.24 2.61 3.09
N ALA A 20 -1.18 3.94 3.03
CA ALA A 20 -1.63 4.82 4.10
C ALA A 20 -3.15 4.90 4.21
N ILE A 21 -3.85 5.00 3.07
CA ILE A 21 -5.31 5.10 3.05
C ILE A 21 -5.93 3.81 3.58
N GLU A 22 -5.34 2.65 3.26
CA GLU A 22 -5.84 1.37 3.72
C GLU A 22 -5.77 1.23 5.24
N ALA A 23 -4.83 1.91 5.88
CA ALA A 23 -4.72 1.93 7.33
C ALA A 23 -5.86 2.70 8.00
N SER A 24 -6.51 3.63 7.32
CA SER A 24 -7.49 4.54 7.91
C SER A 24 -8.90 4.45 7.32
N ILE A 25 -9.04 4.02 6.06
CA ILE A 25 -10.31 4.08 5.33
C ILE A 25 -11.40 3.23 5.96
N ILE A 26 -11.03 2.10 6.58
CA ILE A 26 -11.99 1.16 7.16
C ILE A 26 -12.45 1.54 8.56
N SER A 27 -11.90 2.60 9.14
CA SER A 27 -12.19 2.97 10.54
C SER A 27 -13.68 3.18 10.81
N LEU A 28 -14.40 3.81 9.88
CA LEU A 28 -15.83 4.06 10.01
C LEU A 28 -16.69 2.81 9.74
N ALA A 29 -16.13 1.82 9.04
CA ALA A 29 -16.82 0.58 8.73
C ALA A 29 -16.63 -0.51 9.79
N MET A 30 -15.74 -0.31 10.76
CA MET A 30 -15.41 -1.34 11.75
C MET A 30 -16.63 -1.89 12.50
N PRO A 31 -17.58 -1.08 12.98
CA PRO A 31 -18.78 -1.64 13.64
C PRO A 31 -19.61 -2.53 12.70
N THR A 32 -19.76 -2.14 11.44
CA THR A 32 -20.51 -2.92 10.45
C THR A 32 -19.82 -4.24 10.13
N ILE A 33 -18.49 -4.20 9.92
CA ILE A 33 -17.69 -5.42 9.67
C ILE A 33 -17.80 -6.36 10.86
N ARG A 34 -17.73 -5.83 12.08
CA ARG A 34 -17.86 -6.61 13.31
C ARG A 34 -19.17 -7.38 13.36
N GLN A 35 -20.27 -6.73 12.98
CA GLN A 35 -21.59 -7.37 12.97
C GLN A 35 -21.73 -8.37 11.83
N ASP A 36 -21.32 -7.98 10.62
CA ASP A 36 -21.46 -8.81 9.42
C ASP A 36 -20.67 -10.11 9.49
N LEU A 37 -19.49 -10.08 10.13
CA LEU A 37 -18.59 -11.23 10.19
C LEU A 37 -18.52 -11.87 11.59
N ASN A 38 -19.36 -11.43 12.51
CA ASN A 38 -19.41 -11.93 13.90
C ASN A 38 -18.03 -11.93 14.57
N ALA A 39 -17.28 -10.85 14.39
CA ALA A 39 -15.90 -10.75 14.88
C ALA A 39 -15.81 -10.56 16.41
N GLY A 40 -16.84 -10.01 17.04
CA GLY A 40 -16.84 -9.73 18.47
C GLY A 40 -15.70 -8.80 18.89
N SER A 41 -15.01 -9.16 19.96
CA SER A 41 -13.88 -8.39 20.48
C SER A 41 -12.61 -8.51 19.63
N PHE A 42 -12.58 -9.44 18.66
CA PHE A 42 -11.42 -9.66 17.79
C PHE A 42 -11.37 -8.71 16.59
N ILE A 43 -12.32 -7.80 16.46
CA ILE A 43 -12.41 -6.89 15.30
C ILE A 43 -11.12 -6.09 15.08
N SER A 44 -10.39 -5.74 16.14
CA SER A 44 -9.14 -4.99 16.03
C SER A 44 -8.04 -5.73 15.28
N LEU A 45 -8.16 -7.05 15.11
CA LEU A 45 -7.21 -7.84 14.32
C LEU A 45 -7.20 -7.43 12.85
N VAL A 46 -8.25 -6.79 12.36
CA VAL A 46 -8.28 -6.25 10.99
C VAL A 46 -7.14 -5.27 10.78
N PHE A 47 -6.89 -4.38 11.74
CA PHE A 47 -5.74 -3.48 11.71
C PHE A 47 -4.44 -4.17 12.09
N THR A 48 -4.46 -4.95 13.17
CA THR A 48 -3.26 -5.57 13.73
C THR A 48 -2.61 -6.53 12.73
N ALA A 49 -3.39 -7.36 12.04
CA ALA A 49 -2.88 -8.29 11.04
C ALA A 49 -2.18 -7.54 9.89
N TYR A 50 -2.78 -6.45 9.44
CA TYR A 50 -2.21 -5.61 8.40
C TYR A 50 -0.86 -5.01 8.82
N PHE A 51 -0.79 -4.40 10.01
CA PHE A 51 0.43 -3.74 10.48
C PHE A 51 1.54 -4.72 10.83
N ILE A 52 1.22 -5.88 11.41
CA ILE A 52 2.23 -6.91 11.69
C ILE A 52 2.86 -7.41 10.39
N ALA A 53 2.04 -7.72 9.39
CA ALA A 53 2.53 -8.17 8.09
C ALA A 53 3.38 -7.10 7.41
N LEU A 54 2.96 -5.82 7.50
CA LEU A 54 3.69 -4.69 6.95
C LEU A 54 5.09 -4.58 7.57
N VAL A 55 5.18 -4.67 8.90
CA VAL A 55 6.46 -4.59 9.63
C VAL A 55 7.37 -5.77 9.27
N ILE A 56 6.81 -6.98 9.19
CA ILE A 56 7.59 -8.18 8.84
C ILE A 56 8.12 -8.09 7.40
N ALA A 57 7.39 -7.47 6.49
CA ALA A 57 7.81 -7.34 5.09
C ALA A 57 9.07 -6.49 4.93
N ASN A 58 9.31 -5.50 5.79
CA ASN A 58 10.43 -4.57 5.65
C ASN A 58 11.80 -5.26 5.57
N PRO A 59 12.20 -6.13 6.52
CA PRO A 59 13.48 -6.83 6.41
C PRO A 59 13.53 -7.80 5.24
N ILE A 60 12.40 -8.37 4.84
CA ILE A 60 12.32 -9.27 3.69
C ILE A 60 12.66 -8.51 2.40
N VAL A 61 12.19 -7.28 2.25
CA VAL A 61 12.53 -6.44 1.09
C VAL A 61 14.03 -6.18 1.03
N GLY A 62 14.66 -5.89 2.17
CA GLY A 62 16.11 -5.71 2.22
C GLY A 62 16.87 -6.91 1.69
N GLU A 63 16.46 -8.11 2.08
CA GLU A 63 17.07 -9.35 1.60
C GLU A 63 16.79 -9.58 0.11
N LEU A 64 15.57 -9.33 -0.34
CA LEU A 64 15.19 -9.50 -1.76
C LEU A 64 15.95 -8.56 -2.68
N MET A 65 16.28 -7.35 -2.23
CA MET A 65 17.02 -6.38 -3.03
C MET A 65 18.44 -6.83 -3.36
N SER A 66 19.02 -7.73 -2.56
CA SER A 66 20.33 -8.30 -2.86
C SER A 66 20.29 -9.37 -3.96
N ARG A 67 19.09 -9.84 -4.35
CA ARG A 67 18.90 -10.95 -5.28
C ARG A 67 18.12 -10.58 -6.53
N PHE A 68 17.18 -9.64 -6.43
CA PHE A 68 16.24 -9.31 -7.50
C PHE A 68 16.26 -7.82 -7.80
N LYS A 69 15.91 -7.48 -9.04
CA LYS A 69 15.73 -6.07 -9.44
C LYS A 69 14.52 -5.47 -8.73
N ILE A 70 14.62 -4.19 -8.43
CA ILE A 70 13.59 -3.46 -7.68
C ILE A 70 12.23 -3.47 -8.39
N ILE A 71 12.22 -3.49 -9.73
CA ILE A 71 10.97 -3.53 -10.48
C ILE A 71 10.17 -4.79 -10.19
N TYR A 72 10.83 -5.94 -10.07
CA TYR A 72 10.15 -7.20 -9.75
C TYR A 72 9.61 -7.21 -8.34
N ILE A 73 10.37 -6.64 -7.40
CA ILE A 73 9.93 -6.51 -6.01
C ILE A 73 8.72 -5.59 -5.92
N ALA A 74 8.74 -4.47 -6.64
CA ALA A 74 7.65 -3.50 -6.66
C ALA A 74 6.37 -4.12 -7.24
N ILE A 75 6.48 -4.81 -8.37
CA ILE A 75 5.32 -5.45 -9.01
C ILE A 75 4.76 -6.54 -8.10
N THR A 76 5.62 -7.36 -7.49
CA THR A 76 5.18 -8.40 -6.54
C THR A 76 4.41 -7.78 -5.36
N GLY A 77 4.93 -6.69 -4.79
CA GLY A 77 4.26 -5.99 -3.70
C GLY A 77 2.90 -5.44 -4.10
N LEU A 78 2.81 -4.82 -5.27
CA LEU A 78 1.54 -4.28 -5.78
C LEU A 78 0.52 -5.37 -6.10
N VAL A 79 0.97 -6.49 -6.65
CA VAL A 79 0.11 -7.65 -6.94
C VAL A 79 -0.40 -8.27 -5.64
N LEU A 80 0.46 -8.45 -4.64
CA LEU A 80 0.04 -8.95 -3.32
C LEU A 80 -0.99 -8.03 -2.68
N PHE A 81 -0.76 -6.72 -2.77
CA PHE A 81 -1.70 -5.75 -2.24
C PHE A 81 -3.06 -5.82 -2.95
N ALA A 82 -3.05 -5.92 -4.28
CA ALA A 82 -4.27 -6.03 -5.07
C ALA A 82 -5.02 -7.34 -4.78
N ILE A 83 -4.31 -8.46 -4.68
CA ILE A 83 -4.89 -9.77 -4.35
C ILE A 83 -5.51 -9.71 -2.95
N GLY A 84 -4.77 -9.19 -1.96
CA GLY A 84 -5.27 -9.02 -0.61
C GLY A 84 -6.49 -8.12 -0.54
N SER A 85 -6.50 -7.03 -1.32
CA SER A 85 -7.65 -6.12 -1.41
C SER A 85 -8.88 -6.82 -2.01
N PHE A 86 -8.70 -7.59 -3.07
CA PHE A 86 -9.79 -8.35 -3.68
C PHE A 86 -10.35 -9.39 -2.70
N MET A 87 -9.47 -10.14 -2.04
CA MET A 87 -9.88 -11.13 -1.03
C MET A 87 -10.62 -10.48 0.13
N SER A 88 -10.15 -9.32 0.60
CA SER A 88 -10.82 -8.57 1.68
C SER A 88 -12.21 -8.12 1.26
N GLY A 89 -12.34 -7.61 0.04
CA GLY A 89 -13.61 -7.14 -0.51
C GLY A 89 -14.60 -8.26 -0.80
N THR A 90 -14.15 -9.50 -0.95
CA THR A 90 -15.01 -10.67 -1.18
C THR A 90 -15.13 -11.56 0.07
N SER A 91 -14.63 -11.12 1.22
CA SER A 91 -14.64 -11.91 2.45
C SER A 91 -16.06 -12.17 2.96
N GLU A 92 -16.36 -13.44 3.21
CA GLU A 92 -17.63 -13.87 3.79
C GLU A 92 -17.48 -14.30 5.27
N THR A 93 -16.23 -14.54 5.70
CA THR A 93 -15.92 -14.90 7.08
C THR A 93 -14.86 -13.96 7.64
N PHE A 94 -14.83 -13.85 8.97
CA PHE A 94 -13.81 -13.04 9.64
C PHE A 94 -12.40 -13.60 9.42
N MET A 95 -12.25 -14.93 9.45
CA MET A 95 -10.95 -15.57 9.20
C MET A 95 -10.43 -15.26 7.80
N MET A 96 -11.30 -15.30 6.79
CA MET A 96 -10.91 -14.92 5.42
C MET A 96 -10.44 -13.47 5.36
N LEU A 97 -11.14 -12.56 6.04
CA LEU A 97 -10.73 -11.16 6.09
C LEU A 97 -9.35 -11.00 6.72
N ILE A 98 -9.09 -11.69 7.84
CA ILE A 98 -7.79 -11.60 8.53
C ILE A 98 -6.66 -12.12 7.64
N ILE A 99 -6.84 -13.27 6.99
CA ILE A 99 -5.85 -13.81 6.04
C ILE A 99 -5.59 -12.82 4.91
N SER A 100 -6.65 -12.22 4.38
CA SER A 100 -6.56 -11.22 3.32
C SER A 100 -5.78 -9.99 3.78
N ARG A 101 -5.98 -9.55 5.01
CA ARG A 101 -5.26 -8.42 5.60
C ARG A 101 -3.77 -8.70 5.78
N VAL A 102 -3.41 -9.94 6.10
CA VAL A 102 -1.99 -10.34 6.17
C VAL A 102 -1.35 -10.23 4.79
N ILE A 103 -1.99 -10.75 3.76
CA ILE A 103 -1.48 -10.69 2.38
C ILE A 103 -1.34 -9.23 1.93
N GLN A 104 -2.37 -8.43 2.17
CA GLN A 104 -2.39 -7.01 1.84
C GLN A 104 -1.30 -6.25 2.60
N GLY A 105 -1.09 -6.57 3.87
CA GLY A 105 -0.06 -5.97 4.70
C GLY A 105 1.36 -6.25 4.21
N PHE A 106 1.64 -7.44 3.74
CA PHE A 106 2.93 -7.76 3.10
C PHE A 106 3.16 -6.89 1.87
N GLY A 107 2.16 -6.75 1.01
CA GLY A 107 2.23 -5.85 -0.15
C GLY A 107 2.49 -4.40 0.26
N ALA A 108 1.77 -3.92 1.27
CA ALA A 108 1.93 -2.56 1.79
C ALA A 108 3.33 -2.33 2.36
N GLY A 109 3.88 -3.32 3.07
CA GLY A 109 5.23 -3.24 3.61
C GLY A 109 6.30 -3.13 2.53
N VAL A 110 6.14 -3.89 1.45
CA VAL A 110 6.99 -3.78 0.26
C VAL A 110 6.92 -2.36 -0.31
N MET A 111 5.73 -1.83 -0.49
CA MET A 111 5.52 -0.48 -1.02
C MET A 111 6.14 0.60 -0.13
N MET A 112 5.98 0.48 1.19
CA MET A 112 6.58 1.42 2.13
C MET A 112 8.10 1.40 2.09
N SER A 113 8.70 0.21 2.04
CA SER A 113 10.15 0.07 1.93
C SER A 113 10.67 0.72 0.66
N LEU A 114 10.01 0.47 -0.48
CA LEU A 114 10.40 1.04 -1.76
C LEU A 114 10.22 2.56 -1.80
N SER A 115 9.23 3.09 -1.11
CA SER A 115 9.01 4.54 -1.04
C SER A 115 10.16 5.26 -0.34
N GLN A 116 10.91 4.57 0.50
CA GLN A 116 12.11 5.11 1.15
C GLN A 116 13.38 4.84 0.33
N ILE A 117 13.43 3.71 -0.37
CA ILE A 117 14.63 3.28 -1.11
C ILE A 117 14.72 3.96 -2.48
N VAL A 118 13.62 4.03 -3.23
CA VAL A 118 13.61 4.57 -4.59
C VAL A 118 14.10 6.02 -4.66
N PRO A 119 13.73 6.93 -3.75
CA PRO A 119 14.29 8.28 -3.78
C PRO A 119 15.81 8.33 -3.68
N LYS A 120 16.42 7.38 -2.97
CA LYS A 120 17.89 7.29 -2.85
C LYS A 120 18.53 6.86 -4.15
N LEU A 121 17.84 6.06 -4.95
CA LEU A 121 18.34 5.57 -6.24
C LEU A 121 18.05 6.55 -7.38
N ALA A 122 16.93 7.27 -7.31
CA ALA A 122 16.43 8.09 -8.42
C ALA A 122 16.83 9.56 -8.33
N PHE A 123 17.13 10.08 -7.15
CA PHE A 123 17.33 11.51 -6.92
C PHE A 123 18.60 11.79 -6.13
N GLU A 124 19.30 12.88 -6.52
CA GLU A 124 20.48 13.37 -5.80
C GLU A 124 20.05 14.34 -4.67
N ILE A 125 20.95 14.49 -3.68
CA ILE A 125 20.79 15.51 -2.64
C ILE A 125 20.95 16.90 -3.27
N PRO A 126 20.15 17.93 -2.93
CA PRO A 126 19.11 17.94 -1.88
C PRO A 126 17.71 17.53 -2.33
N LEU A 127 17.49 17.29 -3.62
CA LEU A 127 16.18 16.95 -4.17
C LEU A 127 15.62 15.66 -3.52
N ARG A 128 16.50 14.70 -3.24
CA ARG A 128 16.14 13.44 -2.57
C ARG A 128 15.36 13.70 -1.27
N TYR A 129 15.87 14.58 -0.41
CA TYR A 129 15.23 14.87 0.88
C TYR A 129 13.88 15.55 0.70
N LYS A 130 13.75 16.40 -0.29
CA LYS A 130 12.49 17.07 -0.63
C LYS A 130 11.43 16.05 -1.08
N ILE A 131 11.82 15.12 -1.94
CA ILE A 131 10.94 14.06 -2.41
C ILE A 131 10.53 13.13 -1.26
N MET A 132 11.47 12.73 -0.41
CA MET A 132 11.16 11.91 0.76
C MET A 132 10.19 12.59 1.71
N GLY A 133 10.32 13.91 1.89
CA GLY A 133 9.39 14.70 2.69
C GLY A 133 7.99 14.71 2.09
N ILE A 134 7.88 14.89 0.77
CA ILE A 134 6.58 14.87 0.07
C ILE A 134 5.92 13.50 0.22
N VAL A 135 6.66 12.44 -0.02
CA VAL A 135 6.15 11.05 0.08
C VAL A 135 5.73 10.74 1.51
N GLY A 136 6.53 11.16 2.49
CA GLY A 136 6.21 10.96 3.91
C GLY A 136 4.97 11.71 4.36
N SER A 137 4.72 12.91 3.82
CA SER A 137 3.54 13.70 4.16
C SER A 137 2.23 13.06 3.72
N VAL A 138 2.28 12.13 2.79
CA VAL A 138 1.10 11.39 2.31
C VAL A 138 0.39 10.66 3.46
N TRP A 139 1.13 10.17 4.46
CA TRP A 139 0.53 9.53 5.64
C TRP A 139 -0.37 10.49 6.43
N GLY A 140 0.10 11.72 6.65
CA GLY A 140 -0.71 12.73 7.34
C GLY A 140 -1.96 13.11 6.57
N VAL A 141 -1.82 13.31 5.26
CA VAL A 141 -2.96 13.63 4.38
C VAL A 141 -3.95 12.48 4.34
N SER A 142 -3.45 11.24 4.24
CA SER A 142 -4.29 10.03 4.18
C SER A 142 -5.07 9.80 5.47
N SER A 143 -4.53 10.19 6.61
CA SER A 143 -5.23 10.05 7.90
C SER A 143 -6.50 10.91 7.96
N ILE A 144 -6.55 11.98 7.18
CA ILE A 144 -7.72 12.86 7.07
C ILE A 144 -8.63 12.39 5.92
N ILE A 145 -8.06 12.13 4.76
CA ILE A 145 -8.81 11.73 3.55
C ILE A 145 -9.43 10.34 3.72
N GLY A 146 -8.75 9.42 4.39
CA GLY A 146 -9.21 8.04 4.55
C GLY A 146 -10.62 7.92 5.14
N PRO A 147 -10.86 8.45 6.35
CA PRO A 147 -12.20 8.42 6.93
C PRO A 147 -13.26 9.15 6.10
N LEU A 148 -12.90 10.29 5.48
CA LEU A 148 -13.82 11.04 4.62
C LEU A 148 -14.21 10.23 3.38
N LEU A 149 -13.23 9.63 2.73
CA LEU A 149 -13.47 8.79 1.55
C LEU A 149 -14.26 7.54 1.94
N GLY A 150 -13.91 6.89 3.05
CA GLY A 150 -14.62 5.74 3.57
C GLY A 150 -16.06 6.05 3.91
N GLY A 151 -16.29 7.17 4.58
CA GLY A 151 -17.65 7.63 4.90
C GLY A 151 -18.48 7.87 3.66
N GLY A 152 -17.91 8.51 2.63
CA GLY A 152 -18.59 8.76 1.36
C GLY A 152 -18.96 7.47 0.64
N ILE A 153 -18.05 6.49 0.61
CA ILE A 153 -18.31 5.19 -0.01
C ILE A 153 -19.42 4.45 0.74
N LEU A 154 -19.43 4.50 2.08
CA LEU A 154 -20.42 3.82 2.90
C LEU A 154 -21.83 4.39 2.72
N GLU A 155 -21.97 5.64 2.27
CA GLU A 155 -23.28 6.23 1.97
C GLU A 155 -23.93 5.64 0.71
N ILE A 156 -23.11 5.15 -0.24
CA ILE A 156 -23.59 4.67 -1.54
C ILE A 156 -23.31 3.19 -1.79
N ALA A 157 -22.50 2.54 -0.94
CA ALA A 157 -22.07 1.16 -1.14
C ALA A 157 -21.79 0.49 0.20
N THR A 158 -21.46 -0.80 0.17
CA THR A 158 -21.10 -1.57 1.36
C THR A 158 -19.61 -1.42 1.68
N TRP A 159 -19.20 -1.87 2.88
CA TRP A 159 -17.81 -1.83 3.31
C TRP A 159 -16.85 -2.63 2.40
N HIS A 160 -17.38 -3.60 1.66
CA HIS A 160 -16.58 -4.41 0.72
C HIS A 160 -15.89 -3.52 -0.33
N TRP A 161 -16.54 -2.45 -0.75
CA TRP A 161 -16.00 -1.52 -1.75
C TRP A 161 -14.82 -0.69 -1.24
N LEU A 162 -14.67 -0.56 0.08
CA LEU A 162 -13.49 0.10 0.66
C LEU A 162 -12.20 -0.62 0.27
N PHE A 163 -12.28 -1.93 0.05
CA PHE A 163 -11.14 -2.73 -0.41
C PHE A 163 -11.02 -2.75 -1.92
N PHE A 164 -12.13 -2.81 -2.64
CA PHE A 164 -12.12 -2.90 -4.10
C PHE A 164 -11.55 -1.65 -4.78
N ILE A 165 -11.65 -0.48 -4.17
CA ILE A 165 -11.12 0.76 -4.76
C ILE A 165 -9.60 0.72 -4.94
N ASN A 166 -8.91 -0.12 -4.18
CA ASN A 166 -7.45 -0.26 -4.30
C ASN A 166 -7.03 -0.95 -5.60
N ILE A 167 -7.91 -1.74 -6.21
CA ILE A 167 -7.56 -2.54 -7.39
C ILE A 167 -7.26 -1.65 -8.60
N PRO A 168 -8.12 -0.69 -8.99
CA PRO A 168 -7.79 0.23 -10.09
C PRO A 168 -6.52 1.04 -9.80
N ILE A 169 -6.35 1.50 -8.58
CA ILE A 169 -5.18 2.29 -8.18
C ILE A 169 -3.91 1.43 -8.29
N ALA A 170 -3.97 0.16 -7.85
CA ALA A 170 -2.85 -0.76 -7.96
C ALA A 170 -2.47 -1.03 -9.42
N ILE A 171 -3.44 -1.15 -10.32
CA ILE A 171 -3.20 -1.33 -11.75
C ILE A 171 -2.47 -0.12 -12.32
N ILE A 172 -2.92 1.08 -12.00
CA ILE A 172 -2.26 2.33 -12.42
C ILE A 172 -0.82 2.37 -11.89
N ALA A 173 -0.63 2.03 -10.62
CA ALA A 173 0.69 2.01 -9.99
C ALA A 173 1.63 1.01 -10.67
N ILE A 174 1.15 -0.18 -11.04
CA ILE A 174 1.93 -1.19 -11.76
C ILE A 174 2.39 -0.65 -13.11
N ILE A 175 1.50 0.01 -13.85
CA ILE A 175 1.83 0.62 -15.13
C ILE A 175 2.93 1.67 -14.96
N LEU A 176 2.80 2.56 -13.98
CA LEU A 176 3.80 3.59 -13.72
C LEU A 176 5.16 2.99 -13.32
N VAL A 177 5.16 1.95 -12.51
CA VAL A 177 6.36 1.25 -12.07
C VAL A 177 7.08 0.59 -13.25
N ILE A 178 6.36 -0.04 -14.16
CA ILE A 178 6.94 -0.67 -15.36
C ILE A 178 7.73 0.34 -16.18
N PHE A 179 7.25 1.58 -16.27
CA PHE A 179 7.91 2.63 -17.05
C PHE A 179 9.03 3.37 -16.32
N THR A 180 9.07 3.34 -14.97
CA THR A 180 9.95 4.23 -14.20
C THR A 180 10.95 3.52 -13.28
N PHE A 181 10.69 2.30 -12.84
CA PHE A 181 11.53 1.62 -11.85
C PHE A 181 12.67 0.83 -12.51
N HIS A 182 13.52 1.54 -13.25
CA HIS A 182 14.74 1.01 -13.86
C HIS A 182 15.93 1.86 -13.40
N PHE A 183 16.76 1.32 -12.50
CA PHE A 183 17.86 2.05 -11.88
C PHE A 183 19.19 1.34 -12.15
N PRO A 184 20.21 2.02 -12.71
CA PRO A 184 21.51 1.40 -13.02
C PRO A 184 22.26 0.89 -11.80
N GLU A 185 22.06 1.49 -10.65
CA GLU A 185 22.78 1.13 -9.41
C GLU A 185 22.39 -0.23 -8.86
N GLU A 186 21.29 -0.81 -9.32
CA GLU A 186 20.89 -2.16 -8.94
C GLU A 186 21.86 -3.24 -9.40
N GLU A 187 22.64 -2.94 -10.43
CA GLU A 187 23.58 -3.90 -11.01
C GLU A 187 24.86 -4.01 -10.20
N ILE A 188 25.04 -3.18 -9.16
CA ILE A 188 26.28 -3.06 -8.41
C ILE A 188 26.22 -3.77 -7.05
N VAL A 189 25.05 -4.26 -6.63
CA VAL A 189 24.88 -4.86 -5.29
C VAL A 189 25.00 -6.37 -5.30
#